data_8278de073a916bd036ce881a598d2fb0
#
_entry.id   8278de073a916bd036ce881a598d2fb0
#
_cell.length_a   1.000
_cell.length_b   1.000
_cell.length_c   1.000
_cell.angle_alpha   90.00
_cell.angle_beta   90.00
_cell.angle_gamma   90.00
#
_symmetry.space_group_name_H-M   'P 1'
#
loop_
_entity.id
_entity.type
_entity.pdbx_description
1 polymer ?
#
loop_
_entity_poly.entity_id
_entity_poly.type
_entity_poly.pdbx_seq_one_letter_code
_entity_poly.pdbx_strand_id
1 'polypeptide(L)'
;MGKRIVIALGGNALGKNLPEQMLAVKETSKAIADLVEAGHTVVVAHGNGPQVGMIQNAFAAYRKQEPSADVIPLSMCVAMSQGYIGYDLQNALKEELLNRGLQQGVATVLTQVVVDGKDPAFQHPTKPIGAFMSKEEAEKMAREKGWHIAEDAGRGWRQVVASPKPLAVVELTTIRALAEADNVVIACGGGGIPVIATDHHHLKGAAAVIDKDLASELLAEHLDADMLIILTAVEKVAVNFNKPNQKWLDTLTPEEARTYIGEGQFAPGSMLPKVEAAVKFAESKPGRTALITLLEKARDGIDGKTGTRVTC
;
A
#
# COMPACT_ATOMS: atom_id res chain seq x y z
N MET A 1 16.34 -13.16 18.35
CA MET A 1 15.57 -11.95 18.74
C MET A 1 14.54 -11.67 17.67
N GLY A 2 13.30 -11.36 18.04
CA GLY A 2 12.27 -10.94 17.09
C GLY A 2 12.67 -9.66 16.36
N LYS A 3 12.27 -9.55 15.10
CA LYS A 3 12.48 -8.34 14.29
C LYS A 3 11.23 -7.47 14.33
N ARG A 4 11.39 -6.16 14.18
CA ARG A 4 10.29 -5.25 13.82
C ARG A 4 10.15 -5.23 12.31
N ILE A 5 8.97 -5.63 11.81
CA ILE A 5 8.69 -5.82 10.40
C ILE A 5 7.51 -4.94 10.00
N VAL A 6 7.68 -4.18 8.91
CA VAL A 6 6.56 -3.52 8.25
C VAL A 6 6.20 -4.30 6.99
N ILE A 7 4.91 -4.61 6.81
CA ILE A 7 4.39 -5.36 5.66
C ILE A 7 3.52 -4.45 4.81
N ALA A 8 3.85 -4.33 3.53
CA ALA A 8 3.05 -3.63 2.53
C ALA A 8 2.21 -4.65 1.73
N LEU A 9 0.90 -4.77 2.02
CA LEU A 9 -0.01 -5.68 1.34
C LEU A 9 -0.41 -5.14 -0.04
N GLY A 10 -0.16 -5.93 -1.09
CA GLY A 10 -0.60 -5.64 -2.47
C GLY A 10 -2.11 -5.83 -2.67
N GLY A 11 -2.61 -5.41 -3.83
CA GLY A 11 -4.04 -5.56 -4.16
C GLY A 11 -4.54 -7.00 -4.18
N ASN A 12 -3.68 -7.96 -4.49
CA ASN A 12 -4.04 -9.39 -4.49
C ASN A 12 -4.34 -9.93 -3.07
N ALA A 13 -3.75 -9.31 -2.05
CA ALA A 13 -3.98 -9.69 -0.64
C ALA A 13 -5.34 -9.22 -0.09
N LEU A 14 -6.12 -8.45 -0.88
CA LEU A 14 -7.33 -7.79 -0.41
C LEU A 14 -8.57 -8.06 -1.29
N GLY A 15 -8.44 -8.78 -2.40
CA GLY A 15 -9.56 -9.00 -3.34
C GLY A 15 -10.02 -7.73 -4.06
N LYS A 16 -10.97 -7.89 -4.99
CA LYS A 16 -11.52 -6.81 -5.83
C LYS A 16 -12.91 -6.38 -5.42
N ASN A 17 -13.61 -7.21 -4.69
CA ASN A 17 -14.98 -7.01 -4.20
C ASN A 17 -15.10 -7.60 -2.79
N LEU A 18 -16.23 -7.36 -2.11
CA LEU A 18 -16.40 -7.80 -0.72
C LEU A 18 -16.28 -9.32 -0.52
N PRO A 19 -16.90 -10.20 -1.32
CA PRO A 19 -16.72 -11.65 -1.17
C PRO A 19 -15.26 -12.09 -1.34
N GLU A 20 -14.56 -11.56 -2.34
CA GLU A 20 -13.13 -11.84 -2.55
C GLU A 20 -12.28 -11.30 -1.40
N GLN A 21 -12.61 -10.10 -0.87
CA GLN A 21 -11.91 -9.50 0.24
C GLN A 21 -12.01 -10.36 1.50
N MET A 22 -13.20 -10.85 1.83
CA MET A 22 -13.43 -11.72 2.99
C MET A 22 -12.61 -13.02 2.92
N LEU A 23 -12.40 -13.57 1.74
CA LEU A 23 -11.52 -14.74 1.53
C LEU A 23 -10.04 -14.36 1.61
N ALA A 24 -9.66 -13.28 0.91
CA ALA A 24 -8.28 -12.85 0.81
C ALA A 24 -7.71 -12.43 2.17
N VAL A 25 -8.48 -11.73 3.03
CA VAL A 25 -8.00 -11.33 4.35
C VAL A 25 -7.75 -12.53 5.27
N LYS A 26 -8.48 -13.64 5.11
CA LYS A 26 -8.23 -14.88 5.86
C LYS A 26 -6.88 -15.49 5.50
N GLU A 27 -6.58 -15.61 4.21
CA GLU A 27 -5.28 -16.12 3.76
C GLU A 27 -4.14 -15.17 4.13
N THR A 28 -4.36 -13.86 4.00
CA THR A 28 -3.41 -12.83 4.41
C THR A 28 -3.12 -12.91 5.91
N SER A 29 -4.14 -13.16 6.73
CA SER A 29 -4.02 -13.28 8.18
C SER A 29 -3.16 -14.46 8.59
N LYS A 30 -3.22 -15.59 7.89
CA LYS A 30 -2.35 -16.75 8.14
C LYS A 30 -0.87 -16.39 7.97
N ALA A 31 -0.53 -15.73 6.84
CA ALA A 31 0.84 -15.33 6.57
C ALA A 31 1.36 -14.29 7.59
N ILE A 32 0.52 -13.37 8.05
CA ILE A 32 0.89 -12.41 9.09
C ILE A 32 1.05 -13.12 10.44
N ALA A 33 0.13 -14.02 10.80
CA ALA A 33 0.18 -14.78 12.03
C ALA A 33 1.43 -15.68 12.13
N ASP A 34 1.93 -16.23 11.00
CA ASP A 34 3.20 -16.97 10.96
C ASP A 34 4.38 -16.11 11.46
N LEU A 35 4.38 -14.82 11.16
CA LEU A 35 5.43 -13.89 11.59
C LEU A 35 5.29 -13.51 13.06
N VAL A 36 4.06 -13.32 13.53
CA VAL A 36 3.77 -13.05 14.95
C VAL A 36 4.17 -14.26 15.79
N GLU A 37 3.79 -15.47 15.38
CA GLU A 37 4.13 -16.73 16.04
C GLU A 37 5.65 -16.98 16.09
N ALA A 38 6.39 -16.50 15.08
CA ALA A 38 7.86 -16.51 15.05
C ALA A 38 8.50 -15.46 15.99
N GLY A 39 7.68 -14.69 16.73
CA GLY A 39 8.13 -13.69 17.70
C GLY A 39 8.53 -12.34 17.11
N HIS A 40 8.02 -11.99 15.91
CA HIS A 40 8.24 -10.68 15.29
C HIS A 40 7.18 -9.67 15.71
N THR A 41 7.59 -8.41 15.87
CA THR A 41 6.66 -7.27 15.97
C THR A 41 6.24 -6.85 14.57
N VAL A 42 4.93 -6.88 14.26
CA VAL A 42 4.42 -6.69 12.91
C VAL A 42 3.52 -5.46 12.83
N VAL A 43 3.83 -4.58 11.86
CA VAL A 43 2.96 -3.47 11.43
C VAL A 43 2.58 -3.69 9.98
N VAL A 44 1.28 -3.54 9.67
CA VAL A 44 0.73 -3.88 8.35
C VAL A 44 0.19 -2.63 7.69
N ALA A 45 0.63 -2.35 6.47
CA ALA A 45 0.02 -1.36 5.59
C ALA A 45 -0.65 -2.07 4.39
N HIS A 46 -1.70 -1.48 3.84
CA HIS A 46 -2.44 -2.07 2.73
C HIS A 46 -2.79 -1.06 1.65
N GLY A 47 -3.04 -1.54 0.41
CA GLY A 47 -3.61 -0.72 -0.65
C GLY A 47 -5.12 -0.55 -0.50
N ASN A 48 -5.72 0.34 -1.33
CA ASN A 48 -7.16 0.60 -1.34
C ASN A 48 -7.72 0.94 -2.73
N GLY A 49 -6.96 0.77 -3.79
CA GLY A 49 -7.29 1.29 -5.13
C GLY A 49 -8.71 0.97 -5.61
N PRO A 50 -9.19 -0.28 -5.58
CA PRO A 50 -10.57 -0.60 -5.92
C PRO A 50 -11.59 0.01 -4.94
N GLN A 51 -11.33 -0.07 -3.64
CA GLN A 51 -12.26 0.32 -2.58
C GLN A 51 -12.48 1.83 -2.52
N VAL A 52 -11.42 2.63 -2.64
CA VAL A 52 -11.53 4.11 -2.61
C VAL A 52 -12.36 4.61 -3.79
N GLY A 53 -12.18 4.03 -4.97
CA GLY A 53 -12.98 4.39 -6.15
C GLY A 53 -14.45 3.95 -6.03
N MET A 54 -14.70 2.78 -5.45
CA MET A 54 -16.06 2.31 -5.14
C MET A 54 -16.78 3.28 -4.20
N ILE A 55 -16.13 3.68 -3.10
CA ILE A 55 -16.67 4.64 -2.13
C ILE A 55 -16.95 5.98 -2.80
N GLN A 56 -16.01 6.52 -3.57
CA GLN A 56 -16.18 7.77 -4.32
C GLN A 56 -17.38 7.70 -5.26
N ASN A 57 -17.54 6.60 -5.99
CA ASN A 57 -18.65 6.41 -6.92
C ASN A 57 -19.99 6.25 -6.21
N ALA A 58 -20.05 5.59 -5.04
CA ALA A 58 -21.26 5.46 -4.24
C ALA A 58 -21.77 6.83 -3.79
N PHE A 59 -20.92 7.70 -3.27
CA PHE A 59 -21.29 9.08 -2.90
C PHE A 59 -21.67 9.92 -4.11
N ALA A 60 -20.97 9.77 -5.24
CA ALA A 60 -21.35 10.46 -6.47
C ALA A 60 -22.72 10.01 -7.00
N ALA A 61 -23.09 8.73 -6.87
CA ALA A 61 -24.41 8.22 -7.23
C ALA A 61 -25.49 8.73 -6.26
N TYR A 62 -25.22 8.71 -4.95
CA TYR A 62 -26.12 9.26 -3.95
C TYR A 62 -26.43 10.75 -4.22
N ARG A 63 -25.42 11.57 -4.51
CA ARG A 63 -25.61 12.98 -4.83
C ARG A 63 -26.44 13.23 -6.09
N LYS A 64 -26.46 12.31 -7.05
CA LYS A 64 -27.36 12.41 -8.22
C LYS A 64 -28.82 12.26 -7.84
N GLN A 65 -29.13 11.46 -6.81
CA GLN A 65 -30.48 11.24 -6.31
C GLN A 65 -30.89 12.33 -5.31
N GLU A 66 -29.90 12.82 -4.54
CA GLU A 66 -30.07 13.85 -3.52
C GLU A 66 -29.10 15.03 -3.79
N PRO A 67 -29.49 15.99 -4.67
CA PRO A 67 -28.59 17.08 -5.07
C PRO A 67 -28.13 18.01 -3.95
N SER A 68 -28.86 18.03 -2.83
CA SER A 68 -28.49 18.79 -1.62
C SER A 68 -27.37 18.13 -0.80
N ALA A 69 -27.04 16.85 -1.08
CA ALA A 69 -25.99 16.13 -0.36
C ALA A 69 -24.59 16.74 -0.63
N ASP A 70 -23.74 16.71 0.38
CA ASP A 70 -22.37 17.20 0.30
C ASP A 70 -21.50 16.41 -0.70
N VAL A 71 -20.52 17.13 -1.25
CA VAL A 71 -19.43 16.49 -2.01
C VAL A 71 -18.43 15.90 -1.03
N ILE A 72 -18.30 14.59 -1.02
CA ILE A 72 -17.33 13.91 -0.16
C ILE A 72 -15.93 13.99 -0.80
N PRO A 73 -14.95 14.63 -0.12
CA PRO A 73 -13.58 14.71 -0.62
C PRO A 73 -12.91 13.35 -0.77
N LEU A 74 -11.97 13.23 -1.71
CA LEU A 74 -11.23 11.98 -1.94
C LEU A 74 -10.44 11.53 -0.68
N SER A 75 -9.87 12.45 0.08
CA SER A 75 -9.20 12.15 1.36
C SER A 75 -10.15 11.47 2.36
N MET A 76 -11.41 11.86 2.40
CA MET A 76 -12.43 11.23 3.25
C MET A 76 -12.82 9.84 2.73
N CYS A 77 -12.83 9.65 1.41
CA CYS A 77 -12.99 8.31 0.81
C CYS A 77 -11.81 7.38 1.17
N VAL A 78 -10.58 7.92 1.22
CA VAL A 78 -9.41 7.19 1.71
C VAL A 78 -9.58 6.80 3.18
N ALA A 79 -10.02 7.71 4.05
CA ALA A 79 -10.30 7.44 5.46
C ALA A 79 -11.34 6.33 5.64
N MET A 80 -12.45 6.38 4.90
CA MET A 80 -13.47 5.33 4.91
C MET A 80 -12.93 3.98 4.43
N SER A 81 -12.03 3.98 3.43
CA SER A 81 -11.41 2.75 2.94
C SER A 81 -10.48 2.11 3.98
N GLN A 82 -9.85 2.89 4.86
CA GLN A 82 -9.06 2.37 5.97
C GLN A 82 -9.94 1.63 6.97
N GLY A 83 -11.09 2.19 7.33
CA GLY A 83 -12.06 1.51 8.18
C GLY A 83 -12.65 0.26 7.53
N TYR A 84 -13.04 0.36 6.25
CA TYR A 84 -13.62 -0.74 5.49
C TYR A 84 -12.67 -1.96 5.39
N ILE A 85 -11.45 -1.74 4.93
CA ILE A 85 -10.45 -2.81 4.77
C ILE A 85 -9.89 -3.23 6.14
N GLY A 86 -9.56 -2.24 6.97
CA GLY A 86 -8.97 -2.47 8.29
C GLY A 86 -9.86 -3.28 9.21
N TYR A 87 -11.18 -3.06 9.17
CA TYR A 87 -12.16 -3.85 9.92
C TYR A 87 -12.10 -5.34 9.56
N ASP A 88 -12.15 -5.67 8.27
CA ASP A 88 -12.12 -7.07 7.83
C ASP A 88 -10.78 -7.74 8.15
N LEU A 89 -9.66 -7.04 7.88
CA LEU A 89 -8.33 -7.57 8.14
C LEU A 89 -8.07 -7.73 9.65
N GLN A 90 -8.47 -6.75 10.47
CA GLN A 90 -8.35 -6.81 11.93
C GLN A 90 -9.12 -8.00 12.50
N ASN A 91 -10.35 -8.21 12.01
CA ASN A 91 -11.21 -9.30 12.46
C ASN A 91 -10.62 -10.68 12.11
N ALA A 92 -10.25 -10.86 10.84
CA ALA A 92 -9.68 -12.12 10.37
C ALA A 92 -8.33 -12.44 11.04
N LEU A 93 -7.49 -11.42 11.24
CA LEU A 93 -6.20 -11.60 11.90
C LEU A 93 -6.35 -11.91 13.38
N LYS A 94 -7.29 -11.26 14.09
CA LYS A 94 -7.54 -11.57 15.50
C LYS A 94 -8.09 -12.99 15.68
N GLU A 95 -8.99 -13.42 14.79
CA GLU A 95 -9.48 -14.81 14.75
C GLU A 95 -8.32 -15.80 14.58
N GLU A 96 -7.44 -15.57 13.60
CA GLU A 96 -6.30 -16.45 13.30
C GLU A 96 -5.31 -16.53 14.47
N LEU A 97 -4.97 -15.38 15.09
CA LEU A 97 -4.09 -15.35 16.25
C LEU A 97 -4.68 -16.16 17.42
N LEU A 98 -5.96 -15.98 17.73
CA LEU A 98 -6.64 -16.73 18.78
C LEU A 98 -6.69 -18.24 18.49
N ASN A 99 -6.94 -18.64 17.25
CA ASN A 99 -6.93 -20.05 16.82
C ASN A 99 -5.55 -20.71 17.03
N ARG A 100 -4.47 -19.92 17.01
CA ARG A 100 -3.09 -20.36 17.32
C ARG A 100 -2.71 -20.23 18.80
N GLY A 101 -3.63 -19.76 19.66
CA GLY A 101 -3.35 -19.52 21.07
C GLY A 101 -2.55 -18.25 21.35
N LEU A 102 -2.37 -17.38 20.35
CA LEU A 102 -1.66 -16.11 20.45
C LEU A 102 -2.59 -15.01 21.00
N GLN A 103 -2.12 -14.21 21.96
CA GLN A 103 -2.94 -13.23 22.68
C GLN A 103 -2.77 -11.79 22.20
N GLN A 104 -1.88 -11.53 21.25
CA GLN A 104 -1.61 -10.20 20.71
C GLN A 104 -2.90 -9.47 20.31
N GLY A 105 -3.02 -8.21 20.69
CA GLY A 105 -4.06 -7.32 20.19
C GLY A 105 -3.85 -7.02 18.71
N VAL A 106 -4.95 -6.71 18.01
CA VAL A 106 -4.89 -6.19 16.63
C VAL A 106 -5.65 -4.88 16.61
N ALA A 107 -5.04 -3.82 16.12
CA ALA A 107 -5.65 -2.49 16.07
C ALA A 107 -5.47 -1.85 14.68
N THR A 108 -6.56 -1.34 14.12
CA THR A 108 -6.51 -0.48 12.93
C THR A 108 -6.45 0.98 13.36
N VAL A 109 -5.40 1.68 12.94
CA VAL A 109 -5.21 3.10 13.20
C VAL A 109 -5.55 3.88 11.94
N LEU A 110 -6.56 4.76 12.03
CA LEU A 110 -6.78 5.75 10.98
C LEU A 110 -5.54 6.63 10.89
N THR A 111 -4.88 6.57 9.74
CA THR A 111 -3.55 7.15 9.59
C THR A 111 -3.55 8.22 8.54
N GLN A 112 -3.14 9.43 8.93
CA GLN A 112 -2.92 10.57 8.07
C GLN A 112 -1.45 10.62 7.64
N VAL A 113 -1.22 10.99 6.38
CA VAL A 113 0.13 11.16 5.83
C VAL A 113 0.24 12.54 5.20
N VAL A 114 1.21 13.30 5.67
CA VAL A 114 1.48 14.66 5.18
C VAL A 114 2.10 14.58 3.79
N VAL A 115 1.62 15.43 2.89
CA VAL A 115 2.14 15.63 1.54
C VAL A 115 2.40 17.11 1.27
N ASP A 116 3.29 17.42 0.32
CA ASP A 116 3.46 18.80 -0.14
C ASP A 116 2.31 19.19 -1.08
N GLY A 117 1.57 20.23 -0.73
CA GLY A 117 0.50 20.78 -1.57
C GLY A 117 0.97 21.32 -2.93
N LYS A 118 2.28 21.50 -3.12
CA LYS A 118 2.91 21.95 -4.36
C LYS A 118 3.54 20.79 -5.16
N ASP A 119 3.37 19.53 -4.70
CA ASP A 119 3.91 18.37 -5.42
C ASP A 119 3.40 18.35 -6.87
N PRO A 120 4.29 18.18 -7.87
CA PRO A 120 3.91 18.13 -9.29
C PRO A 120 2.86 17.07 -9.62
N ALA A 121 2.73 16.03 -8.80
CA ALA A 121 1.72 14.98 -8.97
C ALA A 121 0.28 15.54 -8.99
N PHE A 122 0.02 16.69 -8.38
CA PHE A 122 -1.31 17.32 -8.43
C PHE A 122 -1.64 17.87 -9.83
N GLN A 123 -0.63 18.20 -10.63
CA GLN A 123 -0.78 18.64 -12.01
C GLN A 123 -0.71 17.48 -13.00
N HIS A 124 -0.08 16.37 -12.61
CA HIS A 124 0.14 15.18 -13.45
C HIS A 124 -0.39 13.93 -12.72
N PRO A 125 -1.72 13.70 -12.67
CA PRO A 125 -2.31 12.54 -12.01
C PRO A 125 -1.90 11.24 -12.71
N THR A 126 -1.40 10.28 -11.93
CA THR A 126 -0.90 8.98 -12.45
C THR A 126 -1.41 7.76 -11.68
N LYS A 127 -1.99 7.95 -10.48
CA LYS A 127 -2.40 6.82 -9.61
C LYS A 127 -3.75 6.25 -10.02
N PRO A 128 -3.83 5.00 -10.52
CA PRO A 128 -5.09 4.38 -10.91
C PRO A 128 -5.94 4.03 -9.68
N ILE A 129 -7.23 4.39 -9.73
CA ILE A 129 -8.23 4.05 -8.71
C ILE A 129 -9.52 3.53 -9.35
N GLY A 130 -10.39 2.90 -8.56
CA GLY A 130 -11.68 2.42 -9.01
C GLY A 130 -11.62 1.15 -9.87
N ALA A 131 -12.71 0.83 -10.55
CA ALA A 131 -12.84 -0.31 -11.43
C ALA A 131 -12.18 -0.09 -12.80
N PHE A 132 -11.86 -1.18 -13.48
CA PHE A 132 -11.46 -1.15 -14.88
C PHE A 132 -12.66 -0.84 -15.76
N MET A 133 -12.44 -0.10 -16.84
CA MET A 133 -13.41 0.35 -17.83
C MET A 133 -12.90 0.06 -19.23
N SER A 134 -13.82 -0.01 -20.22
CA SER A 134 -13.44 0.11 -21.61
C SER A 134 -12.92 1.52 -21.91
N LYS A 135 -12.26 1.70 -23.05
CA LYS A 135 -11.78 3.03 -23.46
C LYS A 135 -12.94 4.02 -23.63
N GLU A 136 -14.01 3.57 -24.27
CA GLU A 136 -15.21 4.36 -24.53
C GLU A 136 -15.89 4.83 -23.24
N GLU A 137 -16.01 3.93 -22.25
CA GLU A 137 -16.53 4.26 -20.93
C GLU A 137 -15.65 5.28 -20.20
N ALA A 138 -14.33 5.08 -20.23
CA ALA A 138 -13.39 5.99 -19.60
C ALA A 138 -13.45 7.39 -20.23
N GLU A 139 -13.46 7.49 -21.57
CA GLU A 139 -13.60 8.76 -22.29
C GLU A 139 -14.94 9.46 -21.99
N LYS A 140 -16.02 8.68 -21.83
CA LYS A 140 -17.31 9.22 -21.38
C LYS A 140 -17.19 9.81 -19.98
N MET A 141 -16.58 9.10 -19.03
CA MET A 141 -16.36 9.60 -17.68
C MET A 141 -15.47 10.83 -17.64
N ALA A 142 -14.43 10.89 -18.47
CA ALA A 142 -13.59 12.07 -18.60
C ALA A 142 -14.39 13.30 -19.04
N ARG A 143 -15.29 13.16 -20.06
CA ARG A 143 -16.16 14.26 -20.51
C ARG A 143 -17.21 14.68 -19.50
N GLU A 144 -17.87 13.70 -18.87
CA GLU A 144 -19.01 13.97 -17.96
C GLU A 144 -18.61 14.40 -16.55
N LYS A 145 -17.47 13.89 -16.06
CA LYS A 145 -17.03 14.08 -14.67
C LYS A 145 -15.70 14.83 -14.54
N GLY A 146 -15.04 15.17 -15.66
CA GLY A 146 -13.72 15.79 -15.65
C GLY A 146 -12.61 14.87 -15.12
N TRP A 147 -12.77 13.55 -15.23
CA TRP A 147 -11.76 12.61 -14.76
C TRP A 147 -10.51 12.64 -15.64
N HIS A 148 -9.35 12.58 -15.00
CA HIS A 148 -8.15 12.12 -15.68
C HIS A 148 -8.24 10.59 -15.79
N ILE A 149 -7.89 10.05 -16.96
CA ILE A 149 -7.97 8.62 -17.26
C ILE A 149 -6.66 8.13 -17.84
N ALA A 150 -6.29 6.90 -17.59
CA ALA A 150 -5.14 6.24 -18.21
C ALA A 150 -5.40 4.74 -18.38
N GLU A 151 -4.70 4.15 -19.32
CA GLU A 151 -4.63 2.70 -19.45
C GLU A 151 -3.77 2.12 -18.31
N ASP A 152 -4.23 1.02 -17.69
CA ASP A 152 -3.56 0.38 -16.59
C ASP A 152 -3.04 -1.01 -17.00
N ALA A 153 -1.83 -1.04 -17.52
CA ALA A 153 -1.02 -2.24 -17.81
C ALA A 153 -1.76 -3.31 -18.65
N GLY A 154 -2.44 -2.92 -19.72
CA GLY A 154 -3.14 -3.82 -20.64
C GLY A 154 -4.43 -4.43 -20.11
N ARG A 155 -4.85 -4.05 -18.88
CA ARG A 155 -6.04 -4.59 -18.21
C ARG A 155 -7.30 -3.77 -18.46
N GLY A 156 -7.18 -2.61 -19.05
CA GLY A 156 -8.25 -1.64 -19.32
C GLY A 156 -7.93 -0.25 -18.79
N TRP A 157 -8.90 0.64 -18.86
CA TRP A 157 -8.77 2.04 -18.49
C TRP A 157 -9.28 2.28 -17.06
N ARG A 158 -8.67 3.22 -16.38
CA ARG A 158 -9.09 3.62 -15.02
C ARG A 158 -9.02 5.14 -14.85
N GLN A 159 -9.76 5.64 -13.86
CA GLN A 159 -9.53 6.98 -13.35
C GLN A 159 -8.11 7.04 -12.75
N VAL A 160 -7.39 8.12 -13.01
CA VAL A 160 -6.13 8.43 -12.34
C VAL A 160 -6.25 9.71 -11.51
N VAL A 161 -5.62 9.69 -10.34
CA VAL A 161 -5.59 10.80 -9.39
C VAL A 161 -4.15 11.15 -9.03
N ALA A 162 -3.96 12.31 -8.40
CA ALA A 162 -2.64 12.71 -7.88
C ALA A 162 -2.09 11.66 -6.90
N SER A 163 -0.78 11.42 -6.96
CA SER A 163 -0.07 10.54 -6.03
C SER A 163 1.21 11.23 -5.54
N PRO A 164 1.08 12.23 -4.66
CA PRO A 164 2.22 12.97 -4.14
C PRO A 164 3.09 12.10 -3.24
N LYS A 165 4.35 12.50 -3.06
CA LYS A 165 5.28 11.80 -2.17
C LYS A 165 4.87 11.97 -0.70
N PRO A 166 4.89 10.90 0.11
CA PRO A 166 4.65 10.99 1.55
C PRO A 166 5.84 11.68 2.24
N LEU A 167 5.54 12.57 3.20
CA LEU A 167 6.55 13.34 3.94
C LEU A 167 6.62 12.97 5.42
N ALA A 168 5.47 12.73 6.07
CA ALA A 168 5.39 12.35 7.47
C ALA A 168 4.12 11.57 7.78
N VAL A 169 4.22 10.61 8.70
CA VAL A 169 3.07 9.87 9.26
C VAL A 169 2.63 10.59 10.53
N VAL A 170 1.41 11.11 10.57
CA VAL A 170 0.91 11.94 11.70
C VAL A 170 0.78 11.09 12.97
N GLU A 171 0.20 9.90 12.89
CA GLU A 171 -0.05 9.01 14.02
C GLU A 171 1.15 8.11 14.38
N LEU A 172 2.36 8.44 13.94
CA LEU A 172 3.56 7.61 14.13
C LEU A 172 3.81 7.22 15.60
N THR A 173 3.65 8.18 16.53
CA THR A 173 3.86 7.94 17.98
C THR A 173 2.85 6.93 18.52
N THR A 174 1.59 7.02 18.11
CA THR A 174 0.53 6.08 18.50
C THR A 174 0.79 4.69 17.94
N ILE A 175 1.14 4.59 16.65
CA ILE A 175 1.48 3.34 15.99
C ILE A 175 2.66 2.66 16.69
N ARG A 176 3.71 3.43 17.00
CA ARG A 176 4.88 2.93 17.75
C ARG A 176 4.50 2.39 19.12
N ALA A 177 3.72 3.13 19.90
CA ALA A 177 3.30 2.73 21.25
C ALA A 177 2.49 1.42 21.22
N LEU A 178 1.59 1.26 20.25
CA LEU A 178 0.83 0.02 20.08
C LEU A 178 1.73 -1.17 19.70
N ALA A 179 2.66 -0.96 18.78
CA ALA A 179 3.60 -2.01 18.36
C ALA A 179 4.57 -2.42 19.50
N GLU A 180 5.03 -1.47 20.30
CA GLU A 180 5.88 -1.72 21.49
C GLU A 180 5.12 -2.41 22.62
N ALA A 181 3.79 -2.28 22.66
CA ALA A 181 2.90 -3.02 23.56
C ALA A 181 2.47 -4.39 23.01
N ASP A 182 3.24 -4.97 22.08
CA ASP A 182 3.03 -6.29 21.47
C ASP A 182 1.69 -6.44 20.73
N ASN A 183 1.18 -5.35 20.14
CA ASN A 183 0.01 -5.41 19.26
C ASN A 183 0.45 -5.48 17.79
N VAL A 184 -0.31 -6.19 16.97
CA VAL A 184 -0.25 -6.06 15.51
C VAL A 184 -1.02 -4.81 15.11
N VAL A 185 -0.36 -3.89 14.40
CA VAL A 185 -0.95 -2.60 14.04
C VAL A 185 -1.20 -2.54 12.55
N ILE A 186 -2.43 -2.25 12.14
CA ILE A 186 -2.79 -1.96 10.75
C ILE A 186 -2.79 -0.44 10.60
N ALA A 187 -1.88 0.10 9.77
CA ALA A 187 -1.66 1.53 9.63
C ALA A 187 -1.38 1.94 8.17
N CYS A 188 -1.42 3.21 7.86
CA CYS A 188 -1.17 3.75 6.53
C CYS A 188 -1.99 3.08 5.42
N GLY A 189 -3.21 2.64 5.72
CA GLY A 189 -4.10 2.02 4.73
C GLY A 189 -4.33 2.95 3.53
N GLY A 190 -4.20 2.40 2.30
CA GLY A 190 -4.30 3.17 1.06
C GLY A 190 -3.16 4.16 0.82
N GLY A 191 -2.04 4.02 1.54
CA GLY A 191 -0.94 4.98 1.56
C GLY A 191 -1.10 6.09 2.60
N GLY A 192 -2.14 6.01 3.45
CA GLY A 192 -2.52 7.03 4.41
C GLY A 192 -3.51 8.07 3.85
N ILE A 193 -4.26 8.70 4.73
CA ILE A 193 -5.15 9.81 4.38
C ILE A 193 -4.27 11.00 4.01
N PRO A 194 -4.29 11.47 2.74
CA PRO A 194 -3.41 12.55 2.32
C PRO A 194 -3.86 13.88 2.94
N VAL A 195 -2.94 14.54 3.64
CA VAL A 195 -3.17 15.84 4.27
C VAL A 195 -2.04 16.82 3.97
N ILE A 196 -2.39 18.09 3.84
CA ILE A 196 -1.45 19.21 3.72
C ILE A 196 -1.43 19.93 5.06
N ALA A 197 -0.25 20.07 5.66
CA ALA A 197 -0.08 20.87 6.86
C ALA A 197 -0.22 22.38 6.51
N THR A 198 -1.05 23.06 7.24
CA THR A 198 -1.28 24.50 7.10
C THR A 198 -0.99 25.22 8.43
N ASP A 199 -1.22 26.53 8.49
CA ASP A 199 -0.97 27.30 9.70
C ASP A 199 -1.77 26.78 10.91
N HIS A 200 -1.27 27.07 12.11
CA HIS A 200 -1.90 26.71 13.39
C HIS A 200 -2.16 25.21 13.59
N HIS A 201 -1.24 24.36 13.10
CA HIS A 201 -1.31 22.89 13.19
C HIS A 201 -2.54 22.25 12.51
N HIS A 202 -3.23 22.99 11.65
CA HIS A 202 -4.36 22.45 10.91
C HIS A 202 -3.91 21.55 9.77
N LEU A 203 -4.59 20.40 9.60
CA LEU A 203 -4.38 19.43 8.54
C LEU A 203 -5.56 19.49 7.57
N LYS A 204 -5.29 19.90 6.34
CA LYS A 204 -6.30 19.97 5.28
C LYS A 204 -6.20 18.72 4.38
N GLY A 205 -7.30 17.98 4.21
CA GLY A 205 -7.34 16.83 3.30
C GLY A 205 -6.99 17.22 1.86
N ALA A 206 -6.16 16.42 1.21
CA ALA A 206 -5.74 16.59 -0.18
C ALA A 206 -6.52 15.67 -1.13
N ALA A 207 -6.78 16.12 -2.36
CA ALA A 207 -7.44 15.34 -3.40
C ALA A 207 -6.43 14.39 -4.09
N ALA A 208 -5.97 13.39 -3.37
CA ALA A 208 -4.91 12.48 -3.79
C ALA A 208 -5.10 11.07 -3.22
N VAL A 209 -4.35 10.10 -3.75
CA VAL A 209 -4.15 8.77 -3.17
C VAL A 209 -2.65 8.48 -3.21
N ILE A 210 -2.03 8.41 -2.04
CA ILE A 210 -0.59 8.19 -1.90
C ILE A 210 -0.23 6.76 -2.32
N ASP A 211 0.96 6.56 -2.88
CA ASP A 211 1.45 5.21 -3.15
C ASP A 211 1.74 4.47 -1.83
N LYS A 212 1.15 3.28 -1.68
CA LYS A 212 1.26 2.50 -0.44
C LYS A 212 2.68 2.01 -0.17
N ASP A 213 3.44 1.71 -1.23
CA ASP A 213 4.79 1.15 -1.07
C ASP A 213 5.72 2.25 -0.53
N LEU A 214 5.58 3.48 -1.04
CA LEU A 214 6.31 4.65 -0.52
C LEU A 214 5.87 5.04 0.90
N ALA A 215 4.57 4.97 1.21
CA ALA A 215 4.08 5.22 2.56
C ALA A 215 4.51 4.15 3.56
N SER A 216 4.57 2.88 3.12
CA SER A 216 5.05 1.77 3.94
C SER A 216 6.55 1.87 4.21
N GLU A 217 7.31 2.33 3.23
CA GLU A 217 8.74 2.62 3.39
C GLU A 217 8.96 3.71 4.44
N LEU A 218 8.27 4.85 4.31
CA LEU A 218 8.35 5.96 5.26
C LEU A 218 7.96 5.51 6.69
N LEU A 219 6.90 4.71 6.81
CA LEU A 219 6.47 4.14 8.09
C LEU A 219 7.54 3.22 8.67
N ALA A 220 8.13 2.34 7.85
CA ALA A 220 9.17 1.40 8.28
C ALA A 220 10.44 2.13 8.73
N GLU A 221 10.87 3.14 7.98
CA GLU A 221 12.00 3.98 8.33
C GLU A 221 11.80 4.66 9.68
N HIS A 222 10.65 5.30 9.88
CA HIS A 222 10.35 6.07 11.09
C HIS A 222 10.01 5.19 12.31
N LEU A 223 9.54 3.96 12.12
CA LEU A 223 9.39 2.97 13.20
C LEU A 223 10.71 2.30 13.59
N ASP A 224 11.81 2.62 12.93
CA ASP A 224 13.10 1.93 13.07
C ASP A 224 12.95 0.41 12.85
N ALA A 225 12.23 0.04 11.79
CA ALA A 225 12.01 -1.36 11.45
C ALA A 225 13.30 -2.02 10.95
N ASP A 226 13.47 -3.31 11.26
CA ASP A 226 14.59 -4.12 10.77
C ASP A 226 14.37 -4.57 9.32
N MET A 227 13.08 -4.73 8.93
CA MET A 227 12.72 -5.25 7.62
C MET A 227 11.44 -4.61 7.09
N LEU A 228 11.45 -4.30 5.78
CA LEU A 228 10.28 -3.96 5.00
C LEU A 228 9.94 -5.12 4.06
N ILE A 229 8.73 -5.67 4.16
CA ILE A 229 8.24 -6.72 3.25
C ILE A 229 7.20 -6.13 2.32
N ILE A 230 7.45 -6.17 1.02
CA ILE A 230 6.52 -5.71 -0.01
C ILE A 230 5.93 -6.94 -0.70
N LEU A 231 4.65 -7.19 -0.43
CA LEU A 231 3.96 -8.35 -0.99
C LEU A 231 3.31 -7.99 -2.34
N THR A 232 3.55 -8.84 -3.33
CA THR A 232 3.16 -8.62 -4.72
C THR A 232 2.64 -9.91 -5.37
N ALA A 233 2.31 -9.85 -6.66
CA ALA A 233 1.77 -10.99 -7.43
C ALA A 233 2.84 -11.92 -8.00
N VAL A 234 4.11 -11.63 -7.80
CA VAL A 234 5.23 -12.43 -8.29
C VAL A 234 6.18 -12.78 -7.15
N GLU A 235 6.82 -13.94 -7.25
CA GLU A 235 7.72 -14.43 -6.20
C GLU A 235 9.01 -13.62 -6.09
N LYS A 236 9.52 -13.13 -7.22
CA LYS A 236 10.76 -12.34 -7.29
C LYS A 236 10.60 -11.18 -8.27
N VAL A 237 11.47 -10.20 -8.14
CA VAL A 237 11.64 -9.16 -9.15
C VAL A 237 12.35 -9.74 -10.36
N ALA A 238 11.97 -9.32 -11.56
CA ALA A 238 12.62 -9.74 -12.79
C ALA A 238 13.07 -8.54 -13.63
N VAL A 239 14.18 -8.71 -14.32
CA VAL A 239 14.56 -7.87 -15.47
C VAL A 239 14.17 -8.56 -16.76
N ASN A 240 13.94 -7.78 -17.83
CA ASN A 240 13.41 -8.27 -19.11
C ASN A 240 12.11 -9.08 -18.94
N PHE A 241 11.22 -8.62 -18.06
CA PHE A 241 9.98 -9.32 -17.74
C PHE A 241 9.15 -9.59 -19.01
N ASN A 242 8.62 -10.83 -19.13
CA ASN A 242 7.90 -11.33 -20.30
C ASN A 242 8.70 -11.36 -21.62
N LYS A 243 10.05 -11.31 -21.57
CA LYS A 243 10.92 -11.48 -22.73
C LYS A 243 11.67 -12.81 -22.68
N PRO A 244 12.18 -13.34 -23.81
CA PRO A 244 12.92 -14.61 -23.84
C PRO A 244 14.16 -14.64 -22.93
N ASN A 245 14.75 -13.51 -22.64
CA ASN A 245 15.91 -13.34 -21.76
C ASN A 245 15.53 -12.83 -20.37
N GLN A 246 14.32 -13.12 -19.90
CA GLN A 246 13.88 -12.77 -18.54
C GLN A 246 14.80 -13.43 -17.51
N LYS A 247 15.19 -12.65 -16.50
CA LYS A 247 15.98 -13.12 -15.37
C LYS A 247 15.32 -12.70 -14.05
N TRP A 248 15.08 -13.67 -13.18
CA TRP A 248 14.63 -13.45 -11.81
C TRP A 248 15.82 -13.06 -10.92
N LEU A 249 15.61 -12.14 -10.01
CA LEU A 249 16.64 -11.62 -9.11
C LEU A 249 16.41 -12.17 -7.70
N ASP A 250 17.42 -12.84 -7.13
CA ASP A 250 17.41 -13.27 -5.72
C ASP A 250 17.82 -12.11 -4.79
N THR A 251 18.77 -11.32 -5.26
CA THR A 251 19.26 -10.13 -4.57
C THR A 251 19.27 -8.96 -5.53
N LEU A 252 19.19 -7.76 -4.97
CA LEU A 252 19.24 -6.52 -5.72
C LEU A 252 19.92 -5.45 -4.85
N THR A 253 21.07 -4.97 -5.28
CA THR A 253 21.72 -3.84 -4.64
C THR A 253 21.10 -2.51 -5.07
N PRO A 254 21.22 -1.43 -4.28
CA PRO A 254 20.76 -0.10 -4.69
C PRO A 254 21.36 0.39 -6.01
N GLU A 255 22.62 0.05 -6.27
CA GLU A 255 23.31 0.43 -7.52
C GLU A 255 22.73 -0.29 -8.73
N GLU A 256 22.55 -1.63 -8.65
CA GLU A 256 21.90 -2.42 -9.69
C GLU A 256 20.45 -1.93 -9.92
N ALA A 257 19.72 -1.65 -8.83
CA ALA A 257 18.35 -1.15 -8.93
C ALA A 257 18.28 0.16 -9.71
N ARG A 258 19.17 1.13 -9.42
CA ARG A 258 19.23 2.40 -10.16
C ARG A 258 19.55 2.20 -11.64
N THR A 259 20.46 1.28 -11.95
CA THR A 259 20.79 0.92 -13.33
C THR A 259 19.55 0.38 -14.05
N TYR A 260 18.87 -0.61 -13.47
CA TYR A 260 17.67 -1.20 -14.05
C TYR A 260 16.48 -0.23 -14.13
N ILE A 261 16.34 0.69 -13.16
CA ILE A 261 15.36 1.79 -13.23
C ILE A 261 15.67 2.69 -14.42
N GLY A 262 16.93 3.10 -14.61
CA GLY A 262 17.37 3.92 -15.74
C GLY A 262 17.16 3.25 -17.10
N GLU A 263 17.25 1.93 -17.18
CA GLU A 263 16.96 1.12 -18.35
C GLU A 263 15.45 0.87 -18.58
N GLY A 264 14.57 1.33 -17.69
CA GLY A 264 13.12 1.11 -17.78
C GLY A 264 12.69 -0.35 -17.58
N GLN A 265 13.45 -1.14 -16.80
CA GLN A 265 13.16 -2.56 -16.57
C GLN A 265 11.91 -2.80 -15.74
N PHE A 266 11.46 -1.82 -14.94
CA PHE A 266 10.35 -1.98 -14.01
C PHE A 266 9.13 -1.17 -14.47
N ALA A 267 7.97 -1.83 -14.52
CA ALA A 267 6.72 -1.20 -14.95
C ALA A 267 6.32 -0.04 -14.03
N PRO A 268 6.11 1.19 -14.56
CA PRO A 268 5.58 2.32 -13.80
C PRO A 268 4.24 1.98 -13.14
N GLY A 269 4.01 2.47 -11.92
CA GLY A 269 2.78 2.23 -11.15
C GLY A 269 2.57 0.79 -10.67
N SER A 270 3.50 -0.13 -10.95
CA SER A 270 3.44 -1.53 -10.51
C SER A 270 4.73 -1.95 -9.78
N MET A 271 5.75 -2.45 -10.51
CA MET A 271 7.01 -2.91 -9.90
C MET A 271 7.94 -1.76 -9.53
N LEU A 272 7.99 -0.69 -10.31
CA LEU A 272 8.89 0.45 -10.08
C LEU A 272 8.75 1.04 -8.66
N PRO A 273 7.56 1.45 -8.17
CA PRO A 273 7.46 2.02 -6.82
C PRO A 273 7.86 1.04 -5.71
N LYS A 274 7.73 -0.26 -5.94
CA LYS A 274 8.17 -1.30 -4.98
C LYS A 274 9.68 -1.36 -4.87
N VAL A 275 10.37 -1.32 -6.00
CA VAL A 275 11.83 -1.32 -6.05
C VAL A 275 12.37 -0.02 -5.46
N GLU A 276 11.79 1.13 -5.81
CA GLU A 276 12.16 2.43 -5.24
C GLU A 276 12.00 2.47 -3.70
N ALA A 277 10.86 1.99 -3.18
CA ALA A 277 10.61 1.90 -1.75
C ALA A 277 11.59 0.93 -1.07
N ALA A 278 11.84 -0.22 -1.67
CA ALA A 278 12.77 -1.22 -1.14
C ALA A 278 14.22 -0.69 -1.06
N VAL A 279 14.67 0.00 -2.11
CA VAL A 279 16.01 0.63 -2.16
C VAL A 279 16.13 1.72 -1.10
N LYS A 280 15.16 2.64 -1.04
CA LYS A 280 15.17 3.74 -0.08
C LYS A 280 15.22 3.22 1.36
N PHE A 281 14.44 2.19 1.68
CA PHE A 281 14.47 1.57 3.00
C PHE A 281 15.82 0.92 3.31
N ALA A 282 16.40 0.15 2.37
CA ALA A 282 17.70 -0.50 2.57
C ALA A 282 18.82 0.51 2.82
N GLU A 283 18.79 1.66 2.12
CA GLU A 283 19.79 2.74 2.27
C GLU A 283 19.60 3.60 3.53
N SER A 284 18.40 3.59 4.13
CA SER A 284 18.07 4.49 5.25
C SER A 284 18.87 4.21 6.53
N LYS A 285 19.40 2.96 6.69
CA LYS A 285 20.25 2.58 7.83
C LYS A 285 21.03 1.30 7.50
N PRO A 286 22.31 1.18 7.88
CA PRO A 286 23.07 -0.06 7.72
C PRO A 286 22.38 -1.27 8.36
N GLY A 287 22.36 -2.40 7.66
CA GLY A 287 21.77 -3.65 8.11
C GLY A 287 20.26 -3.79 7.88
N ARG A 288 19.57 -2.75 7.37
CA ARG A 288 18.18 -2.87 6.92
C ARG A 288 18.07 -3.70 5.65
N THR A 289 17.00 -4.48 5.57
CA THR A 289 16.72 -5.32 4.40
C THR A 289 15.29 -5.12 3.98
N ALA A 290 15.05 -4.90 2.69
CA ALA A 290 13.72 -5.03 2.12
C ALA A 290 13.59 -6.36 1.38
N LEU A 291 12.38 -6.93 1.40
CA LEU A 291 12.03 -8.17 0.72
C LEU A 291 10.82 -7.93 -0.18
N ILE A 292 10.94 -8.29 -1.46
CA ILE A 292 9.82 -8.27 -2.40
C ILE A 292 9.48 -9.73 -2.74
N THR A 293 8.25 -10.18 -2.43
CA THR A 293 7.85 -11.58 -2.63
C THR A 293 6.33 -11.77 -2.71
N LEU A 294 5.87 -13.00 -2.94
CA LEU A 294 4.48 -13.43 -2.82
C LEU A 294 4.04 -13.46 -1.35
N LEU A 295 2.74 -13.28 -1.12
CA LEU A 295 2.13 -13.33 0.22
C LEU A 295 2.44 -14.67 0.92
N GLU A 296 2.19 -15.78 0.25
CA GLU A 296 2.35 -17.14 0.77
C GLU A 296 3.82 -17.52 0.98
N LYS A 297 4.73 -16.71 0.48
CA LYS A 297 6.19 -16.91 0.57
C LYS A 297 6.87 -15.94 1.54
N ALA A 298 6.11 -15.13 2.28
CA ALA A 298 6.67 -14.14 3.18
C ALA A 298 7.61 -14.75 4.22
N ARG A 299 7.20 -15.84 4.88
CA ARG A 299 8.03 -16.56 5.87
C ARG A 299 9.30 -17.14 5.24
N ASP A 300 9.17 -17.88 4.13
CA ASP A 300 10.33 -18.43 3.41
C ASP A 300 11.29 -17.33 2.94
N GLY A 301 10.75 -16.18 2.54
CA GLY A 301 11.54 -15.02 2.14
C GLY A 301 12.33 -14.41 3.30
N ILE A 302 11.75 -14.33 4.51
CA ILE A 302 12.46 -13.89 5.72
C ILE A 302 13.61 -14.83 6.06
N ASP A 303 13.40 -16.14 5.91
CA ASP A 303 14.41 -17.18 6.09
C ASP A 303 15.48 -17.21 4.97
N GLY A 304 15.35 -16.39 3.93
CA GLY A 304 16.29 -16.29 2.82
C GLY A 304 16.15 -17.39 1.77
N LYS A 305 15.04 -18.13 1.76
CA LYS A 305 14.82 -19.24 0.82
C LYS A 305 14.26 -18.77 -0.52
N THR A 306 13.58 -17.62 -0.56
CA THR A 306 12.94 -17.08 -1.77
C THR A 306 12.74 -15.55 -1.68
N GLY A 307 12.14 -14.96 -2.74
CA GLY A 307 11.93 -13.53 -2.87
C GLY A 307 13.15 -12.79 -3.41
N THR A 308 13.02 -11.49 -3.64
CA THR A 308 14.14 -10.61 -3.96
C THR A 308 14.50 -9.80 -2.73
N ARG A 309 15.72 -9.96 -2.23
CA ARG A 309 16.27 -9.14 -1.15
C ARG A 309 16.94 -7.91 -1.71
N VAL A 310 16.56 -6.76 -1.14
CA VAL A 310 17.26 -5.49 -1.39
C VAL A 310 18.05 -5.13 -0.13
N THR A 311 19.34 -5.00 -0.28
CA THR A 311 20.29 -4.71 0.82
C THR A 311 21.49 -3.97 0.30
N CYS A 312 22.10 -3.12 1.15
CA CYS A 312 23.38 -2.47 0.90
C CYS A 312 24.55 -3.42 1.18
#